data_95efc8bf017c5e041ac064c3d83492c0
#
_entry.id   95efc8bf017c5e041ac064c3d83492c0
#
_cell.length_a   1.000
_cell.length_b   1.000
_cell.length_c   1.000
_cell.angle_alpha   90.00
_cell.angle_beta   90.00
_cell.angle_gamma   90.00
#
_symmetry.space_group_name_H-M   'P 1'
#
loop_
_entity.id
_entity.type
_entity.pdbx_description
1 polymer ?
#
loop_
_entity_poly.entity_id
_entity_poly.type
_entity_poly.pdbx_seq_one_letter_code
_entity_poly.pdbx_strand_id
1 'polypeptide(L)'
;MSKDLTTSAVARSNVLNNRYALSKLEEHLALGGLCVEGEVLFFKSHVAELLAIDERTIDRYLASHEAELKQNGYRILKGKSLKTLKLAQVDDIHVADLIGAKVPALGVFSFRAVLNIAMLVTESERAKAIRSRMLDIVLDVVAERTGGHTRFINQRDQDYLPSAFMEDSYRKQFTNALRDHVAMGNHKYAVF
;
A
#
# COMPACT_ATOMS: atom_id res chain seq x y z
N MET A 1 7.95 -10.63 -14.10
CA MET A 1 8.23 -9.18 -14.07
C MET A 1 7.48 -8.60 -12.89
N SER A 2 8.15 -8.27 -11.80
CA SER A 2 7.57 -7.48 -10.72
C SER A 2 7.22 -6.10 -11.30
N LYS A 3 5.93 -5.76 -11.38
CA LYS A 3 5.51 -4.41 -11.76
C LYS A 3 5.99 -3.48 -10.65
N ASP A 4 6.93 -2.64 -10.95
CA ASP A 4 7.45 -1.68 -9.99
C ASP A 4 6.36 -0.63 -9.70
N LEU A 5 5.85 -0.62 -8.46
CA LEU A 5 4.85 0.36 -8.01
C LEU A 5 5.37 1.80 -8.08
N THR A 6 6.68 2.00 -8.05
CA THR A 6 7.26 3.35 -8.11
C THR A 6 7.11 4.00 -9.49
N THR A 7 7.09 3.21 -10.55
CA THR A 7 7.06 3.68 -11.94
C THR A 7 5.67 3.61 -12.58
N SER A 8 4.81 2.70 -12.13
CA SER A 8 3.52 2.43 -12.78
C SER A 8 2.34 3.04 -12.03
N ALA A 9 1.80 4.16 -12.53
CA ALA A 9 0.58 4.78 -12.00
C ALA A 9 -0.64 3.85 -12.07
N VAL A 10 -0.73 3.01 -13.13
CA VAL A 10 -1.81 2.02 -13.27
C VAL A 10 -1.73 0.96 -12.18
N ALA A 11 -0.52 0.46 -11.88
CA ALA A 11 -0.35 -0.53 -10.82
C ALA A 11 -0.71 0.06 -9.44
N ARG A 12 -0.29 1.30 -9.15
CA ARG A 12 -0.69 2.02 -7.91
C ARG A 12 -2.20 2.20 -7.82
N SER A 13 -2.83 2.65 -8.90
CA SER A 13 -4.28 2.83 -8.97
C SER A 13 -5.04 1.52 -8.71
N ASN A 14 -4.56 0.40 -9.27
CA ASN A 14 -5.18 -0.91 -9.06
C ASN A 14 -5.12 -1.34 -7.57
N VAL A 15 -3.98 -1.12 -6.90
CA VAL A 15 -3.84 -1.39 -5.46
C VAL A 15 -4.79 -0.51 -4.66
N LEU A 16 -4.78 0.80 -4.91
CA LEU A 16 -5.57 1.78 -4.16
C LEU A 16 -7.08 1.70 -4.43
N ASN A 17 -7.52 1.19 -5.57
CA ASN A 17 -8.93 1.01 -5.89
C ASN A 17 -9.49 -0.32 -5.41
N ASN A 18 -8.65 -1.22 -4.90
CA ASN A 18 -9.11 -2.46 -4.30
C ASN A 18 -9.63 -2.19 -2.87
N ARG A 19 -10.93 -1.93 -2.75
CA ARG A 19 -11.58 -1.60 -1.47
C ARG A 19 -11.41 -2.68 -0.39
N TYR A 20 -11.29 -3.94 -0.78
CA TYR A 20 -11.12 -5.04 0.16
C TYR A 20 -9.68 -5.10 0.69
N ALA A 21 -8.70 -4.89 -0.19
CA ALA A 21 -7.31 -4.79 0.21
C ALA A 21 -7.08 -3.53 1.07
N LEU A 22 -7.73 -2.41 0.76
CA LEU A 22 -7.56 -1.17 1.49
C LEU A 22 -7.95 -1.30 2.97
N SER A 23 -9.10 -1.92 3.27
CA SER A 23 -9.52 -2.18 4.66
C SER A 23 -8.54 -3.09 5.40
N LYS A 24 -8.06 -4.14 4.75
CA LYS A 24 -7.04 -5.03 5.32
C LYS A 24 -5.70 -4.32 5.52
N LEU A 25 -5.31 -3.43 4.61
CA LEU A 25 -4.11 -2.61 4.73
C LEU A 25 -4.20 -1.66 5.94
N GLU A 26 -5.34 -1.03 6.15
CA GLU A 26 -5.57 -0.13 7.28
C GLU A 26 -5.45 -0.89 8.60
N GLU A 27 -6.08 -2.06 8.71
CA GLU A 27 -6.02 -2.93 9.88
C GLU A 27 -4.60 -3.43 10.17
N HIS A 28 -3.86 -3.87 9.14
CA HIS A 28 -2.56 -4.54 9.33
C HIS A 28 -1.38 -3.58 9.41
N LEU A 29 -1.43 -2.44 8.74
CA LEU A 29 -0.34 -1.47 8.77
C LEU A 29 -0.36 -0.58 10.02
N ALA A 30 -1.55 -0.36 10.61
CA ALA A 30 -1.74 0.41 11.84
C ALA A 30 -0.86 1.68 11.88
N LEU A 31 -0.84 2.46 10.79
CA LEU A 31 0.10 3.56 10.59
C LEU A 31 -0.09 4.71 11.59
N GLY A 32 -1.10 4.64 12.42
CA GLY A 32 -1.52 5.75 13.26
C GLY A 32 -2.23 6.82 12.44
N GLY A 33 -2.27 8.01 12.95
CA GLY A 33 -2.92 9.17 12.32
C GLY A 33 -3.92 9.81 13.26
N LEU A 34 -4.41 10.97 12.87
CA LEU A 34 -5.32 11.77 13.64
C LEU A 34 -6.75 11.50 13.20
N CYS A 35 -7.60 11.00 14.11
CA CYS A 35 -9.00 10.79 13.82
C CYS A 35 -9.77 12.11 13.95
N VAL A 36 -10.32 12.61 12.85
CA VAL A 36 -11.12 13.84 12.80
C VAL A 36 -12.43 13.55 12.09
N GLU A 37 -13.55 13.74 12.78
CA GLU A 37 -14.89 13.50 12.22
C GLU A 37 -15.07 12.10 11.60
N GLY A 38 -14.36 11.09 12.16
CA GLY A 38 -14.41 9.70 11.67
C GLY A 38 -13.49 9.39 10.50
N GLU A 39 -12.68 10.35 10.06
CA GLU A 39 -11.64 10.16 9.04
C GLU A 39 -10.25 10.21 9.68
N VAL A 40 -9.37 9.28 9.29
CA VAL A 40 -7.98 9.28 9.73
C VAL A 40 -7.15 10.16 8.79
N LEU A 41 -6.55 11.20 9.36
CA LEU A 41 -5.74 12.17 8.65
C LEU A 41 -4.30 12.14 9.14
N PHE A 42 -3.37 12.41 8.22
CA PHE A 42 -1.95 12.48 8.47
C PHE A 42 -1.42 13.86 8.07
N PHE A 43 -0.51 14.41 8.85
CA PHE A 43 0.24 15.60 8.50
C PHE A 43 1.52 15.24 7.75
N LYS A 44 2.10 16.22 7.08
CA LYS A 44 3.35 16.02 6.32
C LYS A 44 4.47 15.50 7.22
N SER A 45 4.60 16.02 8.45
CA SER A 45 5.56 15.55 9.44
C SER A 45 5.37 14.08 9.82
N HIS A 46 4.12 13.65 10.04
CA HIS A 46 3.80 12.24 10.32
C HIS A 46 4.20 11.32 9.15
N VAL A 47 3.91 11.76 7.91
CA VAL A 47 4.29 11.00 6.71
C VAL A 47 5.81 10.92 6.56
N ALA A 48 6.52 12.02 6.85
CA ALA A 48 7.97 12.07 6.81
C ALA A 48 8.59 11.10 7.83
N GLU A 49 8.11 11.12 9.06
CA GLU A 49 8.56 10.22 10.13
C GLU A 49 8.23 8.75 9.80
N LEU A 50 7.00 8.47 9.36
CA LEU A 50 6.55 7.14 8.97
C LEU A 50 7.43 6.52 7.90
N LEU A 51 7.77 7.31 6.88
CA LEU A 51 8.57 6.83 5.74
C LEU A 51 10.07 7.01 5.94
N ALA A 52 10.51 7.61 7.07
CA ALA A 52 11.89 7.97 7.36
C ALA A 52 12.54 8.77 6.22
N ILE A 53 11.88 9.85 5.80
CA ILE A 53 12.32 10.79 4.77
C ILE A 53 12.19 12.24 5.25
N ASP A 54 12.87 13.15 4.59
CA ASP A 54 12.71 14.58 4.85
C ASP A 54 11.38 15.12 4.28
N GLU A 55 10.77 16.09 4.94
CA GLU A 55 9.55 16.74 4.47
C GLU A 55 9.71 17.38 3.07
N ARG A 56 10.91 17.85 2.72
CA ARG A 56 11.21 18.36 1.38
C ARG A 56 11.09 17.29 0.31
N THR A 57 11.38 16.03 0.66
CA THR A 57 11.16 14.91 -0.24
C THR A 57 9.67 14.75 -0.53
N ILE A 58 8.81 14.87 0.49
CA ILE A 58 7.35 14.86 0.30
C ILE A 58 6.91 16.03 -0.60
N ASP A 59 7.45 17.24 -0.39
CA ASP A 59 7.12 18.41 -1.22
C ASP A 59 7.50 18.17 -2.70
N ARG A 60 8.63 17.51 -2.95
CA ARG A 60 9.06 17.12 -4.30
C ARG A 60 8.06 16.14 -4.96
N TYR A 61 7.62 15.13 -4.22
CA TYR A 61 6.61 14.19 -4.72
C TYR A 61 5.24 14.84 -4.90
N LEU A 62 4.84 15.76 -4.01
CA LEU A 62 3.63 16.55 -4.17
C LEU A 62 3.67 17.40 -5.44
N ALA A 63 4.82 18.04 -5.74
CA ALA A 63 4.97 18.84 -6.95
C ALA A 63 4.93 17.97 -8.23
N SER A 64 5.55 16.79 -8.23
CA SER A 64 5.65 15.93 -9.41
C SER A 64 4.43 15.03 -9.64
N HIS A 65 3.64 14.73 -8.59
CA HIS A 65 2.51 13.81 -8.63
C HIS A 65 1.23 14.41 -8.03
N GLU A 66 1.07 15.73 -8.10
CA GLU A 66 -0.01 16.47 -7.44
C GLU A 66 -1.41 15.93 -7.78
N ALA A 67 -1.68 15.70 -9.07
CA ALA A 67 -2.98 15.22 -9.53
C ALA A 67 -3.30 13.83 -8.96
N GLU A 68 -2.33 12.91 -8.98
CA GLU A 68 -2.49 11.55 -8.46
C GLU A 68 -2.71 11.57 -6.93
N LEU A 69 -1.94 12.38 -6.20
CA LEU A 69 -2.04 12.49 -4.74
C LEU A 69 -3.36 13.14 -4.31
N LYS A 70 -3.82 14.16 -5.01
CA LYS A 70 -5.14 14.78 -4.78
C LYS A 70 -6.29 13.79 -5.02
N GLN A 71 -6.22 13.02 -6.10
CA GLN A 71 -7.20 11.98 -6.40
C GLN A 71 -7.25 10.91 -5.29
N ASN A 72 -6.13 10.66 -4.64
CA ASN A 72 -6.01 9.69 -3.56
C ASN A 72 -6.18 10.29 -2.14
N GLY A 73 -6.64 11.54 -2.02
CA GLY A 73 -7.06 12.13 -0.76
C GLY A 73 -6.04 13.05 -0.09
N TYR A 74 -5.01 13.51 -0.83
CA TYR A 74 -4.26 14.69 -0.40
C TYR A 74 -5.11 15.94 -0.60
N ARG A 75 -5.25 16.76 0.43
CA ARG A 75 -5.99 18.02 0.36
C ARG A 75 -5.39 19.09 1.26
N ILE A 76 -5.67 20.35 0.94
CA ILE A 76 -5.24 21.49 1.73
C ILE A 76 -6.44 22.04 2.49
N LEU A 77 -6.41 21.97 3.81
CA LEU A 77 -7.43 22.55 4.68
C LEU A 77 -7.16 24.05 4.85
N LYS A 78 -8.20 24.85 4.68
CA LYS A 78 -8.19 26.32 4.85
C LYS A 78 -9.44 26.78 5.57
N GLY A 79 -9.41 27.98 6.14
CA GLY A 79 -10.57 28.65 6.69
C GLY A 79 -11.35 27.79 7.71
N LYS A 80 -12.62 27.51 7.43
CA LYS A 80 -13.53 26.81 8.34
C LYS A 80 -13.06 25.38 8.65
N SER A 81 -12.70 24.61 7.64
CA SER A 81 -12.23 23.21 7.82
C SER A 81 -10.97 23.11 8.67
N LEU A 82 -10.03 24.05 8.48
CA LEU A 82 -8.84 24.12 9.33
C LEU A 82 -9.19 24.52 10.77
N LYS A 83 -10.17 25.41 10.95
CA LYS A 83 -10.64 25.81 12.28
C LYS A 83 -11.30 24.63 13.01
N THR A 84 -12.14 23.86 12.33
CA THR A 84 -12.74 22.63 12.89
C THR A 84 -11.68 21.63 13.32
N LEU A 85 -10.66 21.41 12.50
CA LEU A 85 -9.54 20.55 12.85
C LEU A 85 -8.81 21.03 14.11
N LYS A 86 -8.52 22.33 14.20
CA LYS A 86 -7.86 22.93 15.38
C LYS A 86 -8.72 22.78 16.65
N LEU A 87 -10.03 22.91 16.55
CA LEU A 87 -10.93 22.77 17.69
C LEU A 87 -11.08 21.31 18.15
N ALA A 88 -11.07 20.36 17.22
CA ALA A 88 -11.16 18.93 17.54
C ALA A 88 -9.89 18.40 18.25
N GLN A 89 -8.81 19.16 18.28
CA GLN A 89 -7.49 18.74 18.76
C GLN A 89 -6.99 19.56 19.97
N VAL A 90 -7.85 20.29 20.65
CA VAL A 90 -7.46 21.14 21.80
C VAL A 90 -6.85 20.33 22.94
N ASP A 91 -7.17 19.04 23.06
CA ASP A 91 -6.69 18.18 24.14
C ASP A 91 -5.34 17.49 23.85
N ASP A 92 -4.85 17.55 22.62
CA ASP A 92 -3.56 16.96 22.24
C ASP A 92 -2.50 18.03 22.01
N ILE A 93 -1.67 18.26 23.02
CA ILE A 93 -0.60 19.29 23.04
C ILE A 93 0.37 19.12 21.86
N HIS A 94 0.70 17.88 21.48
CA HIS A 94 1.60 17.58 20.38
C HIS A 94 1.02 17.99 19.02
N VAL A 95 -0.28 17.87 18.84
CA VAL A 95 -0.96 18.24 17.60
C VAL A 95 -1.13 19.75 17.51
N ALA A 96 -1.36 20.43 18.63
CA ALA A 96 -1.47 21.90 18.67
C ALA A 96 -0.15 22.56 18.23
N ASP A 97 0.99 22.01 18.63
CA ASP A 97 2.33 22.48 18.23
C ASP A 97 2.59 22.23 16.72
N LEU A 98 2.21 21.07 16.19
CA LEU A 98 2.34 20.72 14.77
C LEU A 98 1.49 21.61 13.85
N ILE A 99 0.29 22.00 14.29
CA ILE A 99 -0.62 22.82 13.48
C ILE A 99 -0.25 24.30 13.53
N GLY A 100 0.41 24.78 14.58
CA GLY A 100 0.79 26.17 14.76
C GLY A 100 -0.39 27.16 14.74
N ALA A 101 -0.47 28.10 15.68
CA ALA A 101 -1.62 29.00 15.82
C ALA A 101 -1.90 29.87 14.58
N LYS A 102 -0.86 30.18 13.78
CA LYS A 102 -0.91 31.16 12.67
C LYS A 102 -0.89 30.52 11.26
N VAL A 103 -0.96 29.21 11.13
CA VAL A 103 -0.92 28.55 9.81
C VAL A 103 -2.25 28.80 9.07
N PRO A 104 -2.23 29.48 7.89
CA PRO A 104 -3.45 29.80 7.14
C PRO A 104 -3.97 28.65 6.30
N ALA A 105 -3.12 27.66 6.01
CA ALA A 105 -3.44 26.48 5.20
C ALA A 105 -2.59 25.31 5.66
N LEU A 106 -3.18 24.11 5.72
CA LEU A 106 -2.53 22.89 6.18
C LEU A 106 -2.77 21.75 5.19
N GLY A 107 -1.68 21.17 4.68
CA GLY A 107 -1.76 19.95 3.86
C GLY A 107 -2.02 18.73 4.72
N VAL A 108 -3.04 17.97 4.36
CA VAL A 108 -3.38 16.71 5.04
C VAL A 108 -3.50 15.58 4.04
N PHE A 109 -3.16 14.38 4.50
CA PHE A 109 -3.19 13.16 3.72
C PHE A 109 -4.21 12.20 4.33
N SER A 110 -5.08 11.62 3.52
CA SER A 110 -5.84 10.44 3.93
C SER A 110 -4.92 9.22 4.01
N PHE A 111 -5.37 8.13 4.64
CA PHE A 111 -4.64 6.85 4.65
C PHE A 111 -4.25 6.42 3.22
N ARG A 112 -5.16 6.56 2.27
CA ARG A 112 -4.93 6.24 0.86
C ARG A 112 -3.83 7.09 0.22
N ALA A 113 -3.75 8.39 0.55
CA ALA A 113 -2.70 9.28 0.07
C ALA A 113 -1.33 8.93 0.67
N VAL A 114 -1.29 8.49 1.93
CA VAL A 114 -0.07 8.00 2.58
C VAL A 114 0.45 6.74 1.87
N LEU A 115 -0.43 5.79 1.57
CA LEU A 115 -0.07 4.59 0.79
C LEU A 115 0.45 4.96 -0.60
N ASN A 116 -0.17 5.95 -1.25
CA ASN A 116 0.29 6.42 -2.56
C ASN A 116 1.72 7.00 -2.48
N ILE A 117 2.00 7.87 -1.51
CA ILE A 117 3.38 8.37 -1.29
C ILE A 117 4.35 7.22 -1.00
N ALA A 118 3.99 6.27 -0.14
CA ALA A 118 4.83 5.10 0.15
C ALA A 118 5.14 4.27 -1.10
N MET A 119 4.22 4.22 -2.09
CA MET A 119 4.47 3.58 -3.38
C MET A 119 5.38 4.40 -4.29
N LEU A 120 5.34 5.72 -4.22
CA LEU A 120 6.14 6.62 -5.06
C LEU A 120 7.59 6.77 -4.57
N VAL A 121 7.81 6.82 -3.25
CA VAL A 121 9.12 7.07 -2.65
C VAL A 121 10.08 5.92 -2.93
N THR A 122 11.22 6.23 -3.55
CA THR A 122 12.26 5.25 -3.91
C THR A 122 13.40 5.21 -2.91
N GLU A 123 13.69 6.31 -2.23
CA GLU A 123 14.87 6.51 -1.38
C GLU A 123 14.74 5.91 0.04
N SER A 124 13.57 5.40 0.42
CA SER A 124 13.29 4.95 1.78
C SER A 124 13.16 3.43 1.87
N GLU A 125 13.94 2.81 2.74
CA GLU A 125 13.80 1.39 3.08
C GLU A 125 12.47 1.10 3.81
N ARG A 126 11.97 2.04 4.62
CA ARG A 126 10.64 1.91 5.22
C ARG A 126 9.53 1.92 4.17
N ALA A 127 9.59 2.84 3.19
CA ALA A 127 8.64 2.85 2.08
C ALA A 127 8.71 1.54 1.27
N LYS A 128 9.90 0.98 1.07
CA LYS A 128 10.09 -0.31 0.41
C LYS A 128 9.47 -1.46 1.22
N ALA A 129 9.66 -1.49 2.53
CA ALA A 129 9.03 -2.48 3.41
C ALA A 129 7.50 -2.38 3.40
N ILE A 130 6.96 -1.16 3.45
CA ILE A 130 5.52 -0.91 3.35
C ILE A 130 4.98 -1.41 1.99
N ARG A 131 5.64 -1.10 0.87
CA ARG A 131 5.24 -1.61 -0.46
C ARG A 131 5.23 -3.13 -0.53
N SER A 132 6.25 -3.76 0.03
CA SER A 132 6.31 -5.22 0.10
C SER A 132 5.10 -5.78 0.86
N ARG A 133 4.84 -5.25 2.04
CA ARG A 133 3.71 -5.67 2.88
C ARG A 133 2.35 -5.41 2.23
N MET A 134 2.21 -4.26 1.55
CA MET A 134 1.00 -3.95 0.78
C MET A 134 0.74 -4.99 -0.31
N LEU A 135 1.76 -5.37 -1.05
CA LEU A 135 1.62 -6.39 -2.11
C LEU A 135 1.22 -7.74 -1.55
N ASP A 136 1.81 -8.15 -0.42
CA ASP A 136 1.45 -9.41 0.23
C ASP A 136 -0.02 -9.43 0.64
N ILE A 137 -0.51 -8.36 1.28
CA ILE A 137 -1.91 -8.23 1.70
C ILE A 137 -2.86 -8.20 0.49
N VAL A 138 -2.50 -7.47 -0.58
CA VAL A 138 -3.31 -7.43 -1.81
C VAL A 138 -3.42 -8.82 -2.45
N LEU A 139 -2.32 -9.55 -2.51
CA LEU A 139 -2.29 -10.90 -3.06
C LEU A 139 -3.12 -11.87 -2.21
N ASP A 140 -3.04 -11.77 -0.88
CA ASP A 140 -3.88 -12.57 0.02
C ASP A 140 -5.37 -12.31 -0.20
N VAL A 141 -5.77 -11.04 -0.26
CA VAL A 141 -7.18 -10.67 -0.51
C VAL A 141 -7.65 -11.20 -1.86
N VAL A 142 -6.81 -11.14 -2.89
CA VAL A 142 -7.15 -11.70 -4.20
C VAL A 142 -7.30 -13.21 -4.11
N ALA A 143 -6.37 -13.90 -3.46
CA ALA A 143 -6.40 -15.35 -3.30
C ALA A 143 -7.63 -15.81 -2.50
N GLU A 144 -7.94 -15.16 -1.36
CA GLU A 144 -9.17 -15.42 -0.59
C GLU A 144 -10.43 -15.32 -1.47
N ARG A 145 -10.48 -14.32 -2.36
CA ARG A 145 -11.63 -14.05 -3.22
C ARG A 145 -11.75 -14.98 -4.43
N THR A 146 -10.65 -15.48 -4.92
CA THR A 146 -10.61 -16.37 -6.10
C THR A 146 -10.63 -17.85 -5.72
N GLY A 147 -10.71 -18.18 -4.41
CA GLY A 147 -10.67 -19.54 -3.92
C GLY A 147 -9.28 -20.17 -3.97
N GLY A 148 -8.23 -19.36 -4.17
CA GLY A 148 -6.83 -19.78 -4.10
C GLY A 148 -6.39 -20.02 -2.66
N HIS A 149 -5.38 -20.86 -2.48
CA HIS A 149 -4.77 -21.08 -1.17
C HIS A 149 -3.80 -19.96 -0.83
N THR A 150 -4.14 -19.11 0.13
CA THR A 150 -3.31 -18.00 0.65
C THR A 150 -2.00 -18.46 1.28
N ARG A 151 -1.92 -19.76 1.63
CA ARG A 151 -0.81 -20.35 2.37
C ARG A 151 0.58 -20.14 1.72
N PHE A 152 0.63 -19.95 0.41
CA PHE A 152 1.88 -19.77 -0.35
C PHE A 152 2.20 -18.30 -0.69
N ILE A 153 1.25 -17.39 -0.49
CA ILE A 153 1.40 -15.99 -0.90
C ILE A 153 2.09 -15.15 0.19
N ASN A 154 1.87 -15.49 1.47
CA ASN A 154 2.44 -14.78 2.63
C ASN A 154 3.73 -15.38 3.20
N GLN A 155 4.15 -16.54 2.73
CA GLN A 155 5.39 -17.15 3.18
C GLN A 155 6.61 -16.53 2.50
N ARG A 156 6.90 -15.26 2.79
CA ARG A 156 8.21 -14.67 2.50
C ARG A 156 9.24 -14.98 3.58
N ASP A 157 8.91 -15.83 4.53
CA ASP A 157 9.83 -16.37 5.50
C ASP A 157 10.82 -17.35 4.82
N GLN A 158 11.84 -17.76 5.56
CA GLN A 158 12.94 -18.59 5.06
C GLN A 158 12.51 -19.88 4.35
N ASP A 159 11.26 -20.33 4.58
CA ASP A 159 10.68 -21.52 3.98
C ASP A 159 10.00 -21.29 2.62
N TYR A 160 9.83 -20.03 2.19
CA TYR A 160 9.12 -19.72 0.94
C TYR A 160 9.85 -20.26 -0.29
N LEU A 161 11.18 -20.05 -0.38
CA LEU A 161 11.98 -20.52 -1.51
C LEU A 161 11.97 -22.05 -1.62
N PRO A 162 12.24 -22.81 -0.53
CA PRO A 162 12.13 -24.27 -0.58
C PRO A 162 10.73 -24.76 -0.98
N SER A 163 9.66 -24.14 -0.44
CA SER A 163 8.29 -24.51 -0.75
C SER A 163 7.92 -24.22 -2.20
N ALA A 164 8.34 -23.08 -2.75
CA ALA A 164 8.11 -22.73 -4.15
C ALA A 164 8.85 -23.69 -5.10
N PHE A 165 10.08 -24.08 -4.76
CA PHE A 165 10.83 -25.09 -5.53
C PHE A 165 10.20 -26.49 -5.46
N MET A 166 9.66 -26.88 -4.31
CA MET A 166 8.93 -28.13 -4.16
C MET A 166 7.65 -28.14 -5.02
N GLU A 167 6.89 -27.06 -5.04
CA GLU A 167 5.69 -26.92 -5.86
C GLU A 167 6.02 -27.04 -7.36
N ASP A 168 7.08 -26.41 -7.83
CA ASP A 168 7.56 -26.55 -9.21
C ASP A 168 7.99 -27.96 -9.55
N SER A 169 8.57 -28.69 -8.59
CA SER A 169 8.92 -30.10 -8.73
C SER A 169 7.67 -30.97 -8.85
N TYR A 170 6.65 -30.75 -8.01
CA TYR A 170 5.37 -31.48 -8.10
C TYR A 170 4.62 -31.20 -9.39
N ARG A 171 4.61 -29.95 -9.86
CA ARG A 171 4.02 -29.60 -11.17
C ARG A 171 4.71 -30.34 -12.31
N LYS A 172 6.03 -30.38 -12.31
CA LYS A 172 6.80 -31.13 -13.33
C LYS A 172 6.52 -32.61 -13.28
N GLN A 173 6.48 -33.21 -12.08
CA GLN A 173 6.12 -34.63 -11.89
C GLN A 173 4.70 -34.93 -12.37
N PHE A 174 3.74 -34.08 -12.03
CA PHE A 174 2.35 -34.23 -12.46
C PHE A 174 2.20 -34.08 -13.98
N THR A 175 2.86 -33.09 -14.58
CA THR A 175 2.86 -32.90 -16.04
C THR A 175 3.52 -34.09 -16.77
N ASN A 176 4.61 -34.63 -16.23
CA ASN A 176 5.25 -35.81 -16.79
C ASN A 176 4.37 -37.05 -16.67
N ALA A 177 3.73 -37.27 -15.51
CA ALA A 177 2.79 -38.39 -15.31
C ALA A 177 1.58 -38.31 -16.26
N LEU A 178 1.05 -37.08 -16.49
CA LEU A 178 -0.01 -36.88 -17.49
C LEU A 178 0.45 -37.24 -18.90
N ARG A 179 1.68 -36.81 -19.28
CA ARG A 179 2.23 -37.10 -20.59
C ARG A 179 2.46 -38.61 -20.80
N ASP A 180 2.94 -39.28 -19.77
CA ASP A 180 3.33 -40.69 -19.87
C ASP A 180 2.15 -41.68 -19.75
N HIS A 181 1.06 -41.25 -19.10
CA HIS A 181 -0.06 -42.11 -18.80
C HIS A 181 -1.42 -41.69 -19.40
N VAL A 182 -1.52 -40.51 -19.99
CA VAL A 182 -2.73 -39.99 -20.61
C VAL A 182 -2.49 -39.61 -22.05
N ALA A 183 -3.16 -40.24 -22.98
CA ALA A 183 -3.09 -39.95 -24.41
C ALA A 183 -3.74 -38.58 -24.72
N MET A 184 -3.05 -37.49 -24.44
CA MET A 184 -3.48 -36.13 -24.75
C MET A 184 -2.63 -35.51 -25.87
N GLY A 185 -3.28 -34.71 -26.76
CA GLY A 185 -2.54 -33.94 -27.75
C GLY A 185 -1.72 -32.82 -27.10
N ASN A 186 -0.58 -32.47 -27.67
CA ASN A 186 0.41 -31.50 -27.15
C ASN A 186 -0.20 -30.17 -26.69
N HIS A 187 -1.27 -29.70 -27.34
CA HIS A 187 -1.96 -28.46 -27.00
C HIS A 187 -2.72 -28.51 -25.65
N LYS A 188 -3.03 -29.70 -25.13
CA LYS A 188 -3.74 -29.89 -23.85
C LYS A 188 -2.82 -29.80 -22.63
N TYR A 189 -1.51 -29.99 -22.82
CA TYR A 189 -0.51 -29.86 -21.73
C TYR A 189 -0.21 -28.41 -21.37
N ALA A 190 -0.57 -27.47 -22.23
CA ALA A 190 -0.33 -26.03 -22.00
C ALA A 190 -1.39 -25.35 -21.11
N VAL A 191 -2.44 -26.08 -20.71
CA VAL A 191 -3.59 -25.54 -19.96
C VAL A 191 -3.54 -25.90 -18.46
N PHE A 192 -2.52 -26.69 -18.02
CA PHE A 192 -2.35 -27.14 -16.63
C PHE A 192 -1.12 -26.54 -15.97
#